data_61ba8a0f0f24966e9f9e66109d5998ef
#
_entry.id   61ba8a0f0f24966e9f9e66109d5998ef
#
_cell.length_a   1.000
_cell.length_b   1.000
_cell.length_c   1.000
_cell.angle_alpha   90.00
_cell.angle_beta   90.00
_cell.angle_gamma   90.00
#
_symmetry.space_group_name_H-M   'P 1'
#
loop_
_entity.id
_entity.type
_entity.pdbx_description
1 polymer ?
#
loop_
_entity_poly.entity_id
_entity_poly.type
_entity_poly.pdbx_seq_one_letter_code
_entity_poly.pdbx_strand_id
1 'polypeptide(L)'
;MGPNARSVMQAIKRIDKLPELKTIAVGHGPLLHNQVNFWKGKYLEWSSNKSKGNDFVSVCYVSDYGYCDRLSQAISHGISKADAQVQLIDLRSSDPQELTSLISESKAVVIPTWPVDTDNELKESLGTLFAALKSKQYTAVYDAFGGNDEPIDSLANKLRELGQKEAFSPLRVKNIPDPIIYQQFEEAGTDLGQLINKKKNIASMKSLDSNLDKA
;
A
#
# COMPACT_ATOMS: atom_id res chain seq x y z
N MET A 1 11.24 -9.39 3.47
CA MET A 1 11.52 -8.46 2.33
C MET A 1 10.34 -8.32 1.36
N GLY A 2 9.41 -9.29 1.27
CA GLY A 2 8.33 -9.28 0.26
C GLY A 2 7.51 -7.99 0.17
N PRO A 3 6.78 -7.58 1.21
CA PRO A 3 5.86 -6.45 1.14
C PRO A 3 6.55 -5.10 0.89
N ASN A 4 7.77 -4.93 1.35
CA ASN A 4 8.48 -3.65 1.35
C ASN A 4 9.57 -3.53 0.25
N ALA A 5 9.60 -4.43 -0.74
CA ALA A 5 10.66 -4.45 -1.74
C ALA A 5 10.77 -3.14 -2.54
N ARG A 6 9.64 -2.53 -2.91
CA ARG A 6 9.62 -1.24 -3.63
C ARG A 6 10.10 -0.09 -2.74
N SER A 7 9.63 -0.01 -1.49
CA SER A 7 10.08 1.01 -0.53
C SER A 7 11.59 0.93 -0.29
N VAL A 8 12.14 -0.29 -0.19
CA VAL A 8 13.59 -0.49 -0.08
C VAL A 8 14.32 0.04 -1.31
N MET A 9 13.83 -0.24 -2.52
CA MET A 9 14.44 0.27 -3.75
C MET A 9 14.42 1.79 -3.83
N GLN A 10 13.32 2.41 -3.38
CA GLN A 10 13.22 3.87 -3.33
C GLN A 10 14.12 4.49 -2.26
N ALA A 11 14.18 3.88 -1.07
CA ALA A 11 15.13 4.30 -0.03
C ALA A 11 16.57 4.27 -0.55
N ILE A 12 16.95 3.23 -1.29
CA ILE A 12 18.28 3.13 -1.90
C ILE A 12 18.51 4.25 -2.93
N LYS A 13 17.53 4.56 -3.79
CA LYS A 13 17.62 5.69 -4.72
C LYS A 13 17.80 7.04 -4.03
N ARG A 14 17.19 7.23 -2.85
CA ARG A 14 17.39 8.44 -2.02
C ARG A 14 18.78 8.45 -1.39
N ILE A 15 19.25 7.31 -0.88
CA ILE A 15 20.60 7.13 -0.32
C ILE A 15 21.66 7.43 -1.38
N ASP A 16 21.45 7.05 -2.64
CA ASP A 16 22.38 7.31 -3.75
C ASP A 16 22.58 8.79 -4.06
N LYS A 17 21.65 9.65 -3.64
CA LYS A 17 21.76 11.11 -3.78
C LYS A 17 22.50 11.78 -2.63
N LEU A 18 22.81 11.06 -1.56
CA LEU A 18 23.52 11.57 -0.39
C LEU A 18 25.04 11.55 -0.61
N PRO A 19 25.80 12.35 0.13
CA PRO A 19 27.27 12.22 0.19
C PRO A 19 27.67 10.81 0.59
N GLU A 20 28.95 10.46 0.36
CA GLU A 20 29.48 9.14 0.71
C GLU A 20 29.16 8.76 2.17
N LEU A 21 28.39 7.70 2.34
CA LEU A 21 28.01 7.18 3.65
C LEU A 21 29.04 6.12 4.10
N LYS A 22 29.50 6.24 5.31
CA LYS A 22 30.47 5.31 5.92
C LYS A 22 29.81 4.29 6.84
N THR A 23 28.61 4.58 7.34
CA THR A 23 27.93 3.76 8.33
C THR A 23 26.43 3.76 8.10
N ILE A 24 25.81 2.60 8.23
CA ILE A 24 24.35 2.45 8.35
C ILE A 24 24.04 2.05 9.78
N ALA A 25 23.28 2.89 10.48
CA ALA A 25 22.73 2.58 11.80
C ALA A 25 21.31 2.06 11.62
N VAL A 26 21.10 0.78 11.92
CA VAL A 26 19.78 0.14 11.85
C VAL A 26 19.05 0.25 13.17
N GLY A 27 17.71 0.35 13.15
CA GLY A 27 16.90 0.40 14.37
C GLY A 27 17.05 -0.85 15.24
N HIS A 28 17.26 -2.00 14.61
CA HIS A 28 17.50 -3.29 15.25
C HIS A 28 18.62 -4.03 14.53
N GLY A 29 19.72 -4.31 15.23
CA GLY A 29 20.88 -5.03 14.68
C GLY A 29 22.20 -4.28 14.85
N PRO A 30 23.31 -4.84 14.33
CA PRO A 30 24.63 -4.23 14.43
C PRO A 30 24.76 -3.00 13.52
N LEU A 31 25.67 -2.10 13.89
CA LEU A 31 26.11 -1.04 12.99
C LEU A 31 26.88 -1.65 11.81
N LEU A 32 26.50 -1.25 10.60
CA LEU A 32 27.15 -1.68 9.38
C LEU A 32 28.17 -0.61 8.96
N HIS A 33 29.42 -0.78 9.36
CA HIS A 33 30.49 0.19 9.14
C HIS A 33 31.36 -0.23 7.96
N ASN A 34 31.75 0.73 7.10
CA ASN A 34 32.63 0.53 5.93
C ASN A 34 32.14 -0.48 4.85
N GLN A 35 30.91 -0.96 4.95
CA GLN A 35 30.33 -1.92 3.98
C GLN A 35 29.01 -1.45 3.40
N VAL A 36 28.79 -0.14 3.36
CA VAL A 36 27.51 0.47 2.93
C VAL A 36 27.13 0.00 1.52
N ASN A 37 28.07 0.05 0.56
CA ASN A 37 27.82 -0.35 -0.83
C ASN A 37 27.52 -1.85 -0.97
N PHE A 38 28.19 -2.71 -0.20
CA PHE A 38 27.92 -4.14 -0.17
C PHE A 38 26.47 -4.42 0.29
N TRP A 39 26.09 -3.85 1.43
CA TRP A 39 24.74 -4.04 1.96
C TRP A 39 23.66 -3.41 1.08
N LYS A 40 23.90 -2.23 0.53
CA LYS A 40 23.04 -1.61 -0.46
C LYS A 40 22.81 -2.53 -1.68
N GLY A 41 23.87 -3.14 -2.21
CA GLY A 41 23.80 -4.12 -3.28
C GLY A 41 22.96 -5.35 -2.90
N LYS A 42 23.14 -5.89 -1.68
CA LYS A 42 22.32 -7.02 -1.19
C LYS A 42 20.85 -6.66 -1.05
N TYR A 43 20.52 -5.50 -0.50
CA TYR A 43 19.15 -5.03 -0.41
C TYR A 43 18.52 -4.83 -1.80
N LEU A 44 19.26 -4.31 -2.77
CA LEU A 44 18.81 -4.22 -4.16
C LEU A 44 18.54 -5.59 -4.77
N GLU A 45 19.47 -6.54 -4.63
CA GLU A 45 19.33 -7.91 -5.11
C GLU A 45 18.06 -8.58 -4.55
N TRP A 46 17.87 -8.52 -3.23
CA TRP A 46 16.72 -9.12 -2.55
C TRP A 46 15.39 -8.46 -2.91
N SER A 47 15.41 -7.18 -3.26
CA SER A 47 14.21 -6.40 -3.57
C SER A 47 13.85 -6.48 -5.06
N SER A 48 14.83 -6.50 -5.96
CA SER A 48 14.61 -6.48 -7.41
C SER A 48 13.88 -7.74 -7.92
N ASN A 49 14.13 -8.89 -7.34
CA ASN A 49 13.47 -10.14 -7.74
C ASN A 49 11.99 -10.21 -7.34
N LYS A 50 11.57 -9.42 -6.35
CA LYS A 50 10.19 -9.37 -5.84
C LYS A 50 9.38 -8.18 -6.36
N SER A 51 10.04 -7.16 -6.90
CA SER A 51 9.38 -5.97 -7.46
C SER A 51 8.95 -6.13 -8.93
N LYS A 52 9.23 -7.27 -9.56
CA LYS A 52 8.98 -7.51 -11.01
C LYS A 52 7.51 -7.72 -11.40
N GLY A 53 6.55 -7.59 -10.49
CA GLY A 53 5.13 -7.69 -10.80
C GLY A 53 4.42 -6.36 -10.61
N ASN A 54 3.64 -5.90 -11.60
CA ASN A 54 2.74 -4.73 -11.46
C ASN A 54 1.46 -5.06 -10.67
N ASP A 55 1.33 -6.30 -10.15
CA ASP A 55 0.16 -6.75 -9.43
C ASP A 55 0.37 -6.59 -7.92
N PHE A 56 0.21 -5.37 -7.43
CA PHE A 56 0.31 -5.06 -6.02
C PHE A 56 -0.88 -4.23 -5.54
N VAL A 57 -1.06 -4.21 -4.23
CA VAL A 57 -2.06 -3.39 -3.53
C VAL A 57 -1.34 -2.23 -2.85
N SER A 58 -1.83 -1.02 -3.04
CA SER A 58 -1.40 0.14 -2.25
C SER A 58 -2.29 0.27 -1.02
N VAL A 59 -1.69 0.27 0.16
CA VAL A 59 -2.38 0.53 1.43
C VAL A 59 -1.87 1.86 1.97
N CYS A 60 -2.72 2.89 1.87
CA CYS A 60 -2.40 4.23 2.33
C CYS A 60 -2.68 4.35 3.84
N TYR A 61 -1.91 5.18 4.52
CA TYR A 61 -2.12 5.55 5.91
C TYR A 61 -1.64 6.98 6.17
N VAL A 62 -2.00 7.51 7.34
CA VAL A 62 -1.54 8.82 7.84
C VAL A 62 -0.78 8.60 9.13
N SER A 63 0.48 9.03 9.20
CA SER A 63 1.41 8.72 10.29
C SER A 63 1.27 9.58 11.55
N ASP A 64 0.34 10.55 11.59
CA ASP A 64 0.27 11.54 12.66
C ASP A 64 -0.11 10.95 14.03
N TYR A 65 -1.31 10.43 14.12
CA TYR A 65 -1.89 9.86 15.36
C TYR A 65 -3.10 8.99 15.03
N GLY A 66 -3.69 8.38 16.05
CA GLY A 66 -4.79 7.46 15.89
C GLY A 66 -4.30 6.02 15.71
N TYR A 67 -5.06 5.22 15.00
CA TYR A 67 -4.79 3.80 14.81
C TYR A 67 -4.39 3.46 13.36
N CYS A 68 -4.26 4.47 12.53
CA CYS A 68 -4.12 4.35 11.09
C CYS A 68 -2.94 3.46 10.68
N ASP A 69 -1.77 3.67 11.28
CA ASP A 69 -0.56 2.89 11.01
C ASP A 69 -0.72 1.40 11.37
N ARG A 70 -1.32 1.10 12.53
CA ARG A 70 -1.54 -0.28 12.98
C ARG A 70 -2.61 -0.99 12.17
N LEU A 71 -3.70 -0.31 11.83
CA LEU A 71 -4.78 -0.86 11.02
C LEU A 71 -4.30 -1.13 9.59
N SER A 72 -3.54 -0.22 9.01
CA SER A 72 -2.92 -0.42 7.69
C SER A 72 -1.92 -1.58 7.68
N GLN A 73 -1.15 -1.76 8.77
CA GLN A 73 -0.27 -2.90 8.94
C GLN A 73 -1.04 -4.22 9.03
N ALA A 74 -2.18 -4.26 9.74
CA ALA A 74 -3.03 -5.45 9.82
C ALA A 74 -3.57 -5.84 8.44
N ILE A 75 -4.11 -4.88 7.67
CA ILE A 75 -4.54 -5.11 6.27
C ILE A 75 -3.38 -5.64 5.43
N SER A 76 -2.21 -4.99 5.52
CA SER A 76 -1.03 -5.37 4.74
C SER A 76 -0.51 -6.77 5.09
N HIS A 77 -0.60 -7.16 6.35
CA HIS A 77 -0.26 -8.51 6.79
C HIS A 77 -1.20 -9.54 6.17
N GLY A 78 -2.51 -9.28 6.17
CA GLY A 78 -3.50 -10.14 5.53
C GLY A 78 -3.25 -10.31 4.02
N ILE A 79 -2.99 -9.19 3.30
CA ILE A 79 -2.66 -9.22 1.87
C ILE A 79 -1.41 -10.09 1.62
N SER A 80 -0.39 -9.96 2.47
CA SER A 80 0.85 -10.74 2.38
C SER A 80 0.64 -12.22 2.68
N LYS A 81 -0.25 -12.57 3.62
CA LYS A 81 -0.64 -13.97 3.89
C LYS A 81 -1.26 -14.65 2.68
N ALA A 82 -1.96 -13.89 1.84
CA ALA A 82 -2.53 -14.38 0.59
C ALA A 82 -1.52 -14.38 -0.58
N ASP A 83 -0.21 -14.26 -0.33
CA ASP A 83 0.85 -14.19 -1.33
C ASP A 83 0.69 -13.05 -2.36
N ALA A 84 -0.09 -12.01 -2.04
CA ALA A 84 -0.20 -10.82 -2.85
C ALA A 84 0.85 -9.77 -2.42
N GLN A 85 1.33 -8.99 -3.39
CA GLN A 85 2.26 -7.90 -3.10
C GLN A 85 1.50 -6.72 -2.53
N VAL A 86 2.06 -6.05 -1.54
CA VAL A 86 1.49 -4.87 -0.90
C VAL A 86 2.54 -3.78 -0.73
N GLN A 87 2.12 -2.54 -0.86
CA GLN A 87 2.91 -1.35 -0.62
C GLN A 87 2.19 -0.47 0.40
N LEU A 88 2.83 -0.25 1.56
CA LEU A 88 2.38 0.75 2.53
C LEU A 88 2.82 2.13 2.08
N ILE A 89 1.92 3.10 2.13
CA ILE A 89 2.16 4.48 1.67
C ILE A 89 1.71 5.44 2.76
N ASP A 90 2.68 6.16 3.33
CA ASP A 90 2.40 7.26 4.23
C ASP A 90 2.05 8.52 3.43
N LEU A 91 0.81 8.98 3.53
CA LEU A 91 0.32 10.14 2.80
C LEU A 91 0.98 11.46 3.24
N ARG A 92 1.57 11.50 4.46
CA ARG A 92 2.29 12.68 4.96
C ARG A 92 3.66 12.86 4.36
N SER A 93 4.36 11.76 4.12
CA SER A 93 5.77 11.77 3.73
C SER A 93 6.02 11.35 2.29
N SER A 94 4.97 11.05 1.52
CA SER A 94 5.10 10.59 0.15
C SER A 94 5.38 11.75 -0.81
N ASP A 95 6.36 11.56 -1.68
CA ASP A 95 6.57 12.45 -2.82
C ASP A 95 5.39 12.36 -3.79
N PRO A 96 4.85 13.49 -4.31
CA PRO A 96 3.67 13.48 -5.18
C PRO A 96 3.84 12.65 -6.46
N GLN A 97 5.03 12.63 -7.07
CA GLN A 97 5.29 11.84 -8.28
C GLN A 97 5.33 10.35 -7.95
N GLU A 98 5.95 10.00 -6.81
CA GLU A 98 5.99 8.64 -6.30
C GLU A 98 4.58 8.15 -5.96
N LEU A 99 3.78 8.96 -5.25
CA LEU A 99 2.40 8.65 -4.91
C LEU A 99 1.57 8.40 -6.17
N THR A 100 1.66 9.29 -7.17
CA THR A 100 0.96 9.13 -8.46
C THR A 100 1.31 7.81 -9.14
N SER A 101 2.59 7.45 -9.20
CA SER A 101 3.06 6.19 -9.80
C SER A 101 2.51 4.98 -9.05
N LEU A 102 2.65 4.95 -7.72
CA LEU A 102 2.20 3.83 -6.89
C LEU A 102 0.68 3.62 -6.98
N ILE A 103 -0.10 4.69 -6.88
CA ILE A 103 -1.57 4.59 -6.97
C ILE A 103 -1.99 4.14 -8.37
N SER A 104 -1.44 4.74 -9.42
CA SER A 104 -1.83 4.41 -10.79
C SER A 104 -1.41 3.01 -11.24
N GLU A 105 -0.32 2.46 -10.70
CA GLU A 105 0.18 1.13 -11.05
C GLU A 105 -0.45 0.01 -10.22
N SER A 106 -1.02 0.30 -9.06
CA SER A 106 -1.61 -0.71 -8.18
C SER A 106 -2.91 -1.30 -8.72
N LYS A 107 -3.19 -2.55 -8.39
CA LYS A 107 -4.46 -3.24 -8.74
C LYS A 107 -5.60 -2.85 -7.80
N ALA A 108 -5.26 -2.50 -6.58
CA ALA A 108 -6.20 -2.01 -5.58
C ALA A 108 -5.55 -0.93 -4.72
N VAL A 109 -6.37 -0.01 -4.20
CA VAL A 109 -5.96 1.04 -3.29
C VAL A 109 -6.85 0.99 -2.06
N VAL A 110 -6.24 0.85 -0.89
CA VAL A 110 -6.92 0.91 0.41
C VAL A 110 -6.66 2.30 1.00
N ILE A 111 -7.73 3.03 1.30
CA ILE A 111 -7.69 4.45 1.61
C ILE A 111 -8.20 4.65 3.05
N PRO A 112 -7.41 5.31 3.93
CA PRO A 112 -7.87 5.67 5.27
C PRO A 112 -8.88 6.82 5.20
N THR A 113 -9.75 6.92 6.18
CA THR A 113 -10.43 8.18 6.47
C THR A 113 -9.45 9.19 7.08
N TRP A 114 -9.84 10.44 7.14
CA TRP A 114 -9.03 11.52 7.72
C TRP A 114 -9.93 12.49 8.49
N PRO A 115 -9.38 13.24 9.45
CA PRO A 115 -10.14 14.26 10.18
C PRO A 115 -10.67 15.36 9.25
N VAL A 116 -11.82 15.93 9.61
CA VAL A 116 -12.45 17.03 8.83
C VAL A 116 -11.54 18.26 8.77
N ASP A 117 -10.85 18.57 9.89
CA ASP A 117 -9.93 19.72 10.00
C ASP A 117 -8.48 19.36 9.59
N THR A 118 -8.34 18.63 8.49
CA THR A 118 -7.04 18.26 7.93
C THR A 118 -6.32 19.48 7.37
N ASP A 119 -5.00 19.53 7.56
CA ASP A 119 -4.14 20.57 7.01
C ASP A 119 -3.98 20.48 5.48
N ASN A 120 -3.38 21.52 4.89
CA ASN A 120 -3.25 21.64 3.45
C ASN A 120 -2.33 20.57 2.85
N GLU A 121 -1.28 20.15 3.57
CA GLU A 121 -0.33 19.15 3.09
C GLU A 121 -1.00 17.79 2.86
N LEU A 122 -1.80 17.33 3.83
CA LEU A 122 -2.56 16.09 3.66
C LEU A 122 -3.66 16.24 2.59
N LYS A 123 -4.29 17.40 2.48
CA LYS A 123 -5.26 17.69 1.39
C LYS A 123 -4.64 17.59 0.01
N GLU A 124 -3.43 18.09 -0.17
CA GLU A 124 -2.68 17.97 -1.44
C GLU A 124 -2.34 16.51 -1.76
N SER A 125 -1.88 15.75 -0.79
CA SER A 125 -1.61 14.32 -0.94
C SER A 125 -2.86 13.53 -1.29
N LEU A 126 -3.99 13.81 -0.63
CA LEU A 126 -5.30 13.21 -0.97
C LEU A 126 -5.75 13.61 -2.38
N GLY A 127 -5.59 14.88 -2.76
CA GLY A 127 -5.87 15.34 -4.12
C GLY A 127 -5.05 14.58 -5.16
N THR A 128 -3.76 14.40 -4.93
CA THR A 128 -2.86 13.60 -5.78
C THR A 128 -3.30 12.14 -5.85
N LEU A 129 -3.66 11.53 -4.71
CA LEU A 129 -4.15 10.15 -4.65
C LEU A 129 -5.40 9.98 -5.53
N PHE A 130 -6.42 10.84 -5.34
CA PHE A 130 -7.66 10.74 -6.11
C PHE A 130 -7.46 10.99 -7.61
N ALA A 131 -6.58 11.94 -7.98
CA ALA A 131 -6.25 12.21 -9.37
C ALA A 131 -5.51 11.05 -10.04
N ALA A 132 -4.77 10.25 -9.28
CA ALA A 132 -4.01 9.11 -9.78
C ALA A 132 -4.82 7.81 -9.90
N LEU A 133 -6.04 7.74 -9.34
CA LEU A 133 -6.91 6.56 -9.45
C LEU A 133 -7.29 6.30 -10.89
N LYS A 134 -7.11 5.07 -11.35
CA LYS A 134 -7.56 4.62 -12.68
C LYS A 134 -9.01 4.14 -12.64
N SER A 135 -9.75 4.38 -13.70
CA SER A 135 -11.13 3.87 -13.85
C SER A 135 -11.18 2.34 -13.62
N LYS A 136 -12.20 1.89 -12.89
CA LYS A 136 -12.45 0.48 -12.56
C LYS A 136 -11.36 -0.19 -11.71
N GLN A 137 -10.50 0.57 -11.06
CA GLN A 137 -9.56 0.07 -10.06
C GLN A 137 -10.31 -0.42 -8.82
N TYR A 138 -9.77 -1.38 -8.09
CA TYR A 138 -10.34 -1.76 -6.80
C TYR A 138 -9.98 -0.73 -5.75
N THR A 139 -10.97 -0.32 -4.96
CA THR A 139 -10.76 0.58 -3.82
C THR A 139 -11.48 0.04 -2.58
N ALA A 140 -10.93 0.32 -1.43
CA ALA A 140 -11.54 0.06 -0.15
C ALA A 140 -11.26 1.22 0.80
N VAL A 141 -12.13 1.39 1.79
CA VAL A 141 -12.03 2.47 2.78
C VAL A 141 -12.03 1.88 4.18
N TYR A 142 -11.26 2.47 5.08
CA TYR A 142 -11.26 2.09 6.49
C TYR A 142 -11.20 3.32 7.40
N ASP A 143 -11.86 3.24 8.56
CA ASP A 143 -11.72 4.24 9.62
C ASP A 143 -10.32 4.19 10.20
N ALA A 144 -9.70 5.35 10.34
CA ALA A 144 -8.32 5.47 10.79
C ALA A 144 -8.19 6.02 12.21
N PHE A 145 -9.17 6.77 12.68
CA PHE A 145 -9.11 7.51 13.93
C PHE A 145 -10.14 7.06 14.98
N GLY A 146 -11.17 6.29 14.57
CA GLY A 146 -12.21 5.78 15.47
C GLY A 146 -13.20 6.85 15.92
N GLY A 147 -13.37 7.93 15.16
CA GLY A 147 -14.32 9.01 15.42
C GLY A 147 -15.69 8.77 14.79
N ASN A 148 -16.73 9.34 15.39
CA ASN A 148 -18.08 9.29 14.80
C ASN A 148 -18.24 10.19 13.56
N ASP A 149 -17.37 11.18 13.41
CA ASP A 149 -17.42 12.20 12.35
C ASP A 149 -16.54 11.86 11.13
N GLU A 150 -15.97 10.66 11.10
CA GLU A 150 -15.17 10.22 9.96
C GLU A 150 -16.03 10.02 8.71
N PRO A 151 -15.64 10.57 7.56
CA PRO A 151 -16.47 10.61 6.35
C PRO A 151 -16.46 9.28 5.55
N ILE A 152 -16.46 8.13 6.23
CA ILE A 152 -16.29 6.82 5.60
C ILE A 152 -17.35 6.52 4.53
N ASP A 153 -18.62 6.79 4.82
CA ASP A 153 -19.71 6.53 3.87
C ASP A 153 -19.66 7.50 2.68
N SER A 154 -19.40 8.78 2.96
CA SER A 154 -19.26 9.79 1.91
C SER A 154 -18.09 9.45 0.97
N LEU A 155 -16.97 8.99 1.53
CA LEU A 155 -15.81 8.59 0.76
C LEU A 155 -16.09 7.34 -0.08
N ALA A 156 -16.69 6.30 0.51
CA ALA A 156 -17.05 5.07 -0.20
C ALA A 156 -18.04 5.34 -1.34
N ASN A 157 -19.05 6.19 -1.11
CA ASN A 157 -20.01 6.59 -2.13
C ASN A 157 -19.35 7.36 -3.27
N LYS A 158 -18.49 8.31 -2.96
CA LYS A 158 -17.74 9.08 -3.95
C LYS A 158 -16.84 8.19 -4.83
N LEU A 159 -16.17 7.20 -4.24
CA LEU A 159 -15.37 6.25 -5.00
C LEU A 159 -16.24 5.41 -5.96
N ARG A 160 -17.44 5.01 -5.53
CA ARG A 160 -18.42 4.32 -6.39
C ARG A 160 -18.90 5.20 -7.54
N GLU A 161 -19.21 6.46 -7.28
CA GLU A 161 -19.59 7.45 -8.31
C GLU A 161 -18.46 7.69 -9.33
N LEU A 162 -17.20 7.64 -8.90
CA LEU A 162 -16.03 7.70 -9.77
C LEU A 162 -15.79 6.40 -10.57
N GLY A 163 -16.68 5.41 -10.45
CA GLY A 163 -16.62 4.16 -11.19
C GLY A 163 -15.57 3.18 -10.65
N GLN A 164 -15.13 3.34 -9.41
CA GLN A 164 -14.23 2.40 -8.75
C GLN A 164 -14.97 1.12 -8.35
N LYS A 165 -14.23 0.02 -8.22
CA LYS A 165 -14.76 -1.26 -7.77
C LYS A 165 -14.51 -1.41 -6.28
N GLU A 166 -15.55 -1.65 -5.51
CA GLU A 166 -15.39 -1.93 -4.09
C GLU A 166 -14.64 -3.26 -3.90
N ALA A 167 -13.56 -3.23 -3.12
CA ALA A 167 -12.74 -4.41 -2.83
C ALA A 167 -13.27 -5.17 -1.61
N PHE A 168 -13.68 -4.45 -0.59
CA PHE A 168 -14.41 -4.92 0.59
C PHE A 168 -15.23 -3.77 1.16
N SER A 169 -16.25 -4.11 1.95
CA SER A 169 -17.11 -3.12 2.60
C SER A 169 -16.32 -2.23 3.57
N PRO A 170 -16.69 -0.95 3.74
CA PRO A 170 -15.99 -0.02 4.61
C PRO A 170 -15.77 -0.59 6.02
N LEU A 171 -14.52 -0.65 6.46
CA LEU A 171 -14.15 -1.15 7.79
C LEU A 171 -14.26 -0.03 8.81
N ARG A 172 -15.13 -0.23 9.82
CA ARG A 172 -15.41 0.77 10.84
C ARG A 172 -14.77 0.42 12.17
N VAL A 173 -14.25 1.45 12.84
CA VAL A 173 -13.70 1.37 14.19
C VAL A 173 -14.50 2.31 15.09
N LYS A 174 -15.28 1.77 16.02
CA LYS A 174 -16.13 2.57 16.93
C LYS A 174 -15.40 3.02 18.20
N ASN A 175 -14.41 2.27 18.60
CA ASN A 175 -13.65 2.48 19.85
C ASN A 175 -12.18 2.20 19.61
N ILE A 176 -11.35 2.26 20.66
CA ILE A 176 -9.97 1.82 20.61
C ILE A 176 -9.92 0.39 20.04
N PRO A 177 -9.19 0.14 18.94
CA PRO A 177 -9.12 -1.18 18.35
C PRO A 177 -8.58 -2.23 19.31
N ASP A 178 -9.32 -3.29 19.50
CA ASP A 178 -8.94 -4.48 20.24
C ASP A 178 -8.34 -5.56 19.30
N PRO A 179 -7.86 -6.69 19.80
CA PRO A 179 -7.33 -7.76 18.96
C PRO A 179 -8.33 -8.30 17.93
N ILE A 180 -9.63 -8.27 18.21
CA ILE A 180 -10.69 -8.73 17.31
C ILE A 180 -10.79 -7.79 16.10
N ILE A 181 -10.75 -6.48 16.34
CA ILE A 181 -10.74 -5.48 15.26
C ILE A 181 -9.52 -5.65 14.36
N TYR A 182 -8.33 -5.81 14.93
CA TYR A 182 -7.12 -6.06 14.12
C TYR A 182 -7.22 -7.33 13.29
N GLN A 183 -7.82 -8.40 13.85
CA GLN A 183 -8.08 -9.63 13.11
C GLN A 183 -9.05 -9.39 11.94
N GLN A 184 -10.14 -8.64 12.12
CA GLN A 184 -11.08 -8.31 11.04
C GLN A 184 -10.39 -7.54 9.91
N PHE A 185 -9.49 -6.60 10.22
CA PHE A 185 -8.71 -5.87 9.25
C PHE A 185 -7.73 -6.77 8.50
N GLU A 186 -7.10 -7.72 9.19
CA GLU A 186 -6.22 -8.71 8.58
C GLU A 186 -7.00 -9.66 7.67
N GLU A 187 -8.18 -10.12 8.07
CA GLU A 187 -9.06 -10.96 7.26
C GLU A 187 -9.49 -10.25 5.98
N ALA A 188 -9.93 -8.99 6.06
CA ALA A 188 -10.26 -8.18 4.89
C ALA A 188 -9.06 -8.00 3.94
N GLY A 189 -7.86 -7.84 4.49
CA GLY A 189 -6.62 -7.82 3.73
C GLY A 189 -6.35 -9.15 3.02
N THR A 190 -6.61 -10.27 3.69
CA THR A 190 -6.45 -11.62 3.12
C THR A 190 -7.41 -11.84 1.96
N ASP A 191 -8.67 -11.47 2.12
CA ASP A 191 -9.70 -11.56 1.07
C ASP A 191 -9.32 -10.71 -0.15
N LEU A 192 -8.83 -9.49 0.06
CA LEU A 192 -8.34 -8.63 -1.00
C LEU A 192 -7.15 -9.26 -1.74
N GLY A 193 -6.17 -9.80 -1.02
CA GLY A 193 -5.03 -10.49 -1.61
C GLY A 193 -5.45 -11.67 -2.48
N GLN A 194 -6.39 -12.49 -2.00
CA GLN A 194 -6.97 -13.60 -2.77
C GLN A 194 -7.71 -13.12 -4.02
N LEU A 195 -8.48 -12.04 -3.92
CA LEU A 195 -9.18 -11.42 -5.05
C LEU A 195 -8.21 -11.01 -6.17
N ILE A 196 -7.09 -10.39 -5.82
CA ILE A 196 -6.06 -9.95 -6.77
C ILE A 196 -5.38 -11.16 -7.43
N ASN A 197 -5.00 -12.18 -6.65
CA ASN A 197 -4.34 -13.38 -7.16
C ASN A 197 -5.26 -14.23 -8.06
N LYS A 198 -6.54 -14.37 -7.71
CA LYS A 198 -7.51 -15.09 -8.53
C LYS A 198 -7.65 -14.48 -9.92
N LYS A 199 -7.64 -13.16 -10.02
CA LYS A 199 -7.69 -12.46 -11.32
C LYS A 199 -6.41 -12.63 -12.13
N LYS A 200 -5.26 -12.66 -11.47
CA LYS A 200 -3.98 -12.93 -12.11
C LYS A 200 -3.99 -14.31 -12.79
N ASN A 201 -4.46 -15.33 -12.08
CA ASN A 201 -4.55 -16.69 -12.62
C ASN A 201 -5.50 -16.78 -13.82
N ILE A 202 -6.67 -16.13 -13.77
CA ILE A 202 -7.62 -16.09 -14.90
C ILE A 202 -7.03 -15.37 -16.11
N ALA A 203 -6.31 -14.27 -15.89
CA ALA A 203 -5.67 -13.54 -16.98
C ALA A 203 -4.54 -14.35 -17.65
N SER A 204 -3.76 -15.08 -16.84
CA SER A 204 -2.69 -15.97 -17.34
C SER A 204 -3.25 -17.14 -18.14
N MET A 205 -4.36 -17.76 -17.71
CA MET A 205 -5.02 -18.83 -18.45
C MET A 205 -5.53 -18.35 -19.82
N LYS A 206 -6.21 -17.20 -19.87
CA LYS A 206 -6.69 -16.63 -21.14
C LYS A 206 -5.57 -16.27 -22.12
N SER A 207 -4.41 -15.87 -21.64
CA SER A 207 -3.25 -15.57 -22.49
C SER A 207 -2.62 -16.86 -23.07
N LEU A 208 -2.68 -17.97 -22.36
CA LEU A 208 -2.24 -19.28 -22.85
C LEU A 208 -3.15 -19.81 -23.94
N ASP A 209 -4.47 -19.75 -23.73
CA ASP A 209 -5.47 -20.18 -24.73
C ASP A 209 -5.35 -19.38 -26.04
N SER A 210 -5.17 -18.06 -25.95
CA SER A 210 -5.01 -17.20 -27.13
C SER A 210 -3.71 -17.44 -27.92
N ASN A 211 -2.71 -18.06 -27.33
CA ASN A 211 -1.47 -18.44 -28.02
C ASN A 211 -1.55 -19.84 -28.65
N LEU A 212 -2.42 -20.72 -28.13
CA LEU A 212 -2.68 -22.03 -28.74
C LEU A 212 -3.54 -21.93 -30.02
N ASP A 213 -4.43 -20.94 -30.08
CA ASP A 213 -5.28 -20.70 -31.28
C ASP A 213 -4.50 -20.04 -32.44
N LYS A 214 -3.23 -19.65 -32.23
CA LYS A 214 -2.39 -19.00 -33.25
C LYS A 214 -1.24 -19.88 -33.76
N ALA A 215 -1.12 -21.09 -33.26
CA ALA A 215 -0.11 -22.09 -33.65
C ALA A 215 -0.74 -23.18 -34.51
#